data_b2a5dd56d2d7980798c78bfe05778380
#
_entry.id   b2a5dd56d2d7980798c78bfe05778380
#
_cell.length_a   1.000
_cell.length_b   1.000
_cell.length_c   1.000
_cell.angle_alpha   90.00
_cell.angle_beta   90.00
_cell.angle_gamma   90.00
#
_symmetry.space_group_name_H-M   'P 1'
#
loop_
_entity.id
_entity.type
_entity.pdbx_description
1 polymer ?
#
loop_
_entity_poly.entity_id
_entity_poly.type
_entity_poly.pdbx_seq_one_letter_code
_entity_poly.pdbx_strand_id
1 'polypeptide(L)'
;VLHSPGETVALIHKIAENLRRRRTLQAPPISPLDGHMTAFRQATADFADFMNGTAAAEPETVTIVKRLAEMATALANAPDSATPAGLVRLLTSRPHPDLCTKAGAFASYRKKGKWATAAKQAGLSKADGDRLNDAAEAHYTTSCNAWGALMQATAGHALAALIEEARPILQRYRDHKRASAQLDFD
;
A
#
# COMPACT_ATOMS: atom_id res chain seq x y z
N VAL A 1 12.73 1.75 -5.19
CA VAL A 1 13.82 1.51 -6.14
C VAL A 1 13.50 2.35 -7.35
N LEU A 2 14.25 3.44 -7.56
CA LEU A 2 14.21 4.16 -8.83
C LEU A 2 14.77 3.18 -9.87
N HIS A 3 13.94 2.78 -10.82
CA HIS A 3 14.39 1.99 -11.96
C HIS A 3 15.50 2.76 -12.69
N SER A 4 16.51 2.06 -13.17
CA SER A 4 17.52 2.67 -14.03
C SER A 4 16.84 3.28 -15.27
N PRO A 5 17.43 4.31 -15.92
CA PRO A 5 16.86 4.86 -17.15
C PRO A 5 16.55 3.79 -18.21
N GLY A 6 17.36 2.72 -18.29
CA GLY A 6 17.15 1.60 -19.19
C GLY A 6 15.92 0.77 -18.83
N GLU A 7 15.66 0.52 -17.53
CA GLU A 7 14.46 -0.21 -17.06
C GLU A 7 13.20 0.61 -17.30
N THR A 8 13.27 1.93 -17.13
CA THR A 8 12.15 2.83 -17.44
C THR A 8 11.81 2.81 -18.93
N VAL A 9 12.80 2.85 -19.82
CA VAL A 9 12.60 2.73 -21.27
C VAL A 9 12.02 1.36 -21.62
N ALA A 10 12.55 0.28 -21.05
CA ALA A 10 12.01 -1.08 -21.26
C ALA A 10 10.57 -1.22 -20.79
N LEU A 11 10.21 -0.61 -19.67
CA LEU A 11 8.84 -0.58 -19.16
C LEU A 11 7.91 0.20 -20.09
N ILE A 12 8.34 1.36 -20.58
CA ILE A 12 7.60 2.19 -21.55
C ILE A 12 7.39 1.40 -22.85
N HIS A 13 8.41 0.72 -23.38
CA HIS A 13 8.28 -0.14 -24.55
C HIS A 13 7.28 -1.28 -24.34
N LYS A 14 7.34 -1.95 -23.18
CA LYS A 14 6.41 -3.03 -22.82
C LYS A 14 4.98 -2.56 -22.67
N ILE A 15 4.80 -1.36 -22.10
CA ILE A 15 3.49 -0.70 -22.03
C ILE A 15 3.02 -0.36 -23.45
N ALA A 16 3.85 0.29 -24.26
CA ALA A 16 3.51 0.65 -25.63
C ALA A 16 3.14 -0.58 -26.48
N GLU A 17 3.87 -1.68 -26.34
CA GLU A 17 3.57 -2.94 -27.04
C GLU A 17 2.26 -3.60 -26.57
N ASN A 18 1.98 -3.60 -25.26
CA ASN A 18 0.69 -4.06 -24.73
C ASN A 18 -0.47 -3.16 -25.19
N LEU A 19 -0.24 -1.85 -25.30
CA LEU A 19 -1.21 -0.88 -25.80
C LEU A 19 -1.48 -1.06 -27.30
N ARG A 20 -0.45 -1.42 -28.07
CA ARG A 20 -0.54 -1.74 -29.49
C ARG A 20 -1.39 -3.01 -29.73
N ARG A 21 -1.19 -4.05 -28.89
CA ARG A 21 -1.95 -5.31 -28.98
C ARG A 21 -3.41 -5.18 -28.50
N ARG A 22 -3.66 -4.30 -27.53
CA ARG A 22 -5.01 -4.02 -27.01
C ARG A 22 -5.54 -2.75 -27.67
N ARG A 23 -6.39 -2.87 -28.65
CA ARG A 23 -6.97 -1.76 -29.44
C ARG A 23 -7.70 -0.69 -28.62
N THR A 24 -7.87 -0.86 -27.31
CA THR A 24 -8.48 0.09 -26.40
C THR A 24 -7.72 0.15 -25.08
N LEU A 25 -7.24 1.34 -24.72
CA LEU A 25 -6.75 1.68 -23.38
C LEU A 25 -7.95 1.89 -22.46
N GLN A 26 -8.28 0.88 -21.68
CA GLN A 26 -9.21 1.06 -20.56
C GLN A 26 -8.40 1.30 -19.28
N ALA A 27 -8.67 2.44 -18.64
CA ALA A 27 -8.18 2.68 -17.28
C ALA A 27 -8.82 1.63 -16.33
N PRO A 28 -8.07 1.11 -15.36
CA PRO A 28 -8.66 0.28 -14.33
C PRO A 28 -9.73 1.05 -13.55
N PRO A 29 -10.76 0.36 -13.02
CA PRO A 29 -11.67 1.00 -12.09
C PRO A 29 -10.89 1.53 -10.90
N ILE A 30 -11.09 2.81 -10.59
CA ILE A 30 -10.43 3.47 -9.46
C ILE A 30 -11.41 3.63 -8.31
N SER A 31 -10.98 3.27 -7.10
CA SER A 31 -11.71 3.54 -5.85
C SER A 31 -11.13 4.78 -5.17
N PRO A 32 -11.96 5.59 -4.46
CA PRO A 32 -11.47 6.80 -3.80
C PRO A 32 -10.35 6.49 -2.79
N LEU A 33 -9.22 7.20 -2.90
CA LEU A 33 -8.06 7.01 -2.01
C LEU A 33 -8.38 7.37 -0.56
N ASP A 34 -9.21 8.38 -0.33
CA ASP A 34 -9.60 8.82 1.01
C ASP A 34 -10.27 7.71 1.83
N GLY A 35 -11.06 6.86 1.18
CA GLY A 35 -11.65 5.69 1.82
C GLY A 35 -10.58 4.69 2.32
N HIS A 36 -9.55 4.44 1.50
CA HIS A 36 -8.45 3.54 1.86
C HIS A 36 -7.54 4.16 2.94
N MET A 37 -7.27 5.46 2.86
CA MET A 37 -6.52 6.17 3.90
C MET A 37 -7.26 6.15 5.24
N THR A 38 -8.56 6.40 5.21
CA THR A 38 -9.42 6.32 6.39
C THR A 38 -9.44 4.91 6.97
N ALA A 39 -9.58 3.87 6.14
CA ALA A 39 -9.55 2.48 6.58
C ALA A 39 -8.23 2.10 7.26
N PHE A 40 -7.08 2.53 6.72
CA PHE A 40 -5.79 2.28 7.37
C PHE A 40 -5.67 3.01 8.72
N ARG A 41 -6.10 4.27 8.78
CA ARG A 41 -6.08 5.06 10.04
C ARG A 41 -6.98 4.43 11.09
N GLN A 42 -8.18 4.01 10.70
CA GLN A 42 -9.13 3.34 11.62
C GLN A 42 -8.56 2.02 12.13
N ALA A 43 -8.05 1.14 11.24
CA ALA A 43 -7.45 -0.13 11.65
C ALA A 43 -6.29 0.08 12.64
N THR A 44 -5.50 1.13 12.45
CA THR A 44 -4.40 1.48 13.36
C THR A 44 -4.92 2.01 14.70
N ALA A 45 -5.98 2.83 14.69
CA ALA A 45 -6.62 3.33 15.90
C ALA A 45 -7.26 2.19 16.72
N ASP A 46 -7.98 1.30 16.05
CA ASP A 46 -8.59 0.11 16.70
C ASP A 46 -7.52 -0.78 17.36
N PHE A 47 -6.35 -0.90 16.74
CA PHE A 47 -5.24 -1.64 17.35
C PHE A 47 -4.66 -0.91 18.57
N ALA A 48 -4.55 0.41 18.51
CA ALA A 48 -4.12 1.22 19.66
C ALA A 48 -5.12 1.13 20.82
N ASP A 49 -6.42 1.20 20.53
CA ASP A 49 -7.48 1.08 21.52
C ASP A 49 -7.49 -0.31 22.16
N PHE A 50 -7.31 -1.38 21.37
CA PHE A 50 -7.11 -2.72 21.90
C PHE A 50 -5.95 -2.78 22.89
N MET A 51 -4.79 -2.21 22.52
CA MET A 51 -3.59 -2.21 23.38
C MET A 51 -3.80 -1.40 24.66
N ASN A 52 -4.52 -0.29 24.59
CA ASN A 52 -4.83 0.56 25.75
C ASN A 52 -5.86 -0.11 26.70
N GLY A 53 -6.75 -0.92 26.15
CA GLY A 53 -7.78 -1.64 26.92
C GLY A 53 -7.32 -2.97 27.52
N THR A 54 -6.15 -3.48 27.14
CA THR A 54 -5.69 -4.79 27.64
C THR A 54 -5.00 -4.69 29.00
N ALA A 55 -5.25 -5.69 29.86
CA ALA A 55 -4.64 -5.79 31.18
C ALA A 55 -3.13 -6.19 31.12
N ALA A 56 -2.68 -6.75 30.01
CA ALA A 56 -1.27 -7.11 29.78
C ALA A 56 -0.78 -6.44 28.51
N ALA A 57 0.31 -5.68 28.59
CA ALA A 57 0.93 -5.04 27.42
C ALA A 57 2.23 -5.78 27.04
N GLU A 58 2.27 -6.35 25.83
CA GLU A 58 3.52 -6.92 25.28
C GLU A 58 4.34 -5.77 24.65
N PRO A 59 5.59 -5.50 25.11
CA PRO A 59 6.33 -4.29 24.74
C PRO A 59 6.63 -4.13 23.24
N GLU A 60 6.87 -5.24 22.54
CA GLU A 60 7.13 -5.17 21.09
C GLU A 60 5.85 -4.89 20.32
N THR A 61 4.71 -5.38 20.77
CA THR A 61 3.40 -5.03 20.17
C THR A 61 3.09 -3.55 20.39
N VAL A 62 3.38 -2.99 21.56
CA VAL A 62 3.29 -1.53 21.80
C VAL A 62 4.14 -0.77 20.78
N THR A 63 5.36 -1.23 20.53
CA THR A 63 6.25 -0.61 19.54
C THR A 63 5.66 -0.71 18.12
N ILE A 64 5.11 -1.87 17.74
CA ILE A 64 4.44 -2.09 16.45
C ILE A 64 3.30 -1.07 16.27
N VAL A 65 2.41 -0.96 17.26
CA VAL A 65 1.28 0.00 17.23
C VAL A 65 1.78 1.44 17.07
N LYS A 66 2.81 1.82 17.82
CA LYS A 66 3.43 3.15 17.68
C LYS A 66 3.92 3.41 16.25
N ARG A 67 4.60 2.43 15.62
CA ARG A 67 5.09 2.57 14.23
C ARG A 67 3.95 2.67 13.21
N LEU A 68 2.88 1.91 13.39
CA LEU A 68 1.69 2.02 12.56
C LEU A 68 1.01 3.40 12.73
N ALA A 69 0.93 3.92 13.95
CA ALA A 69 0.39 5.25 14.21
C ALA A 69 1.25 6.38 13.59
N GLU A 70 2.57 6.26 13.61
CA GLU A 70 3.47 7.17 12.91
C GLU A 70 3.21 7.17 11.39
N MET A 71 3.01 5.99 10.78
CA MET A 71 2.63 5.86 9.37
C MET A 71 1.26 6.51 9.08
N ALA A 72 0.26 6.27 9.92
CA ALA A 72 -1.07 6.85 9.78
C ALA A 72 -1.05 8.39 9.89
N THR A 73 -0.22 8.93 10.80
CA THR A 73 -0.01 10.38 10.96
C THR A 73 0.70 10.98 9.75
N ALA A 74 1.71 10.30 9.21
CA ALA A 74 2.42 10.74 8.00
C ALA A 74 1.48 10.84 6.79
N LEU A 75 0.52 9.92 6.68
CA LEU A 75 -0.52 9.98 5.64
C LEU A 75 -1.50 11.14 5.84
N ALA A 76 -1.88 11.44 7.09
CA ALA A 76 -2.79 12.55 7.39
C ALA A 76 -2.19 13.92 7.01
N ASN A 77 -0.86 14.03 7.07
CA ASN A 77 -0.10 15.24 6.70
C ASN A 77 0.37 15.22 5.23
N ALA A 78 -0.05 14.23 4.44
CA ALA A 78 0.29 14.17 3.02
C ALA A 78 -0.45 15.26 2.23
N PRO A 79 0.18 15.86 1.21
CA PRO A 79 -0.52 16.76 0.29
C PRO A 79 -1.64 15.99 -0.43
N ASP A 80 -2.61 16.75 -0.94
CA ASP A 80 -3.79 16.24 -1.65
C ASP A 80 -3.43 15.05 -2.55
N SER A 81 -3.97 13.89 -2.20
CA SER A 81 -3.75 12.61 -2.90
C SER A 81 -4.27 12.61 -4.34
N ALA A 82 -5.15 13.57 -4.70
CA ALA A 82 -5.68 13.74 -6.05
C ALA A 82 -4.67 14.35 -7.01
N THR A 83 -3.57 14.94 -6.52
CA THR A 83 -2.55 15.53 -7.39
C THR A 83 -1.51 14.49 -7.83
N PRO A 84 -0.88 14.65 -9.02
CA PRO A 84 0.22 13.77 -9.45
C PRO A 84 1.37 13.69 -8.42
N ALA A 85 1.70 14.81 -7.78
CA ALA A 85 2.71 14.85 -6.73
C ALA A 85 2.28 14.06 -5.48
N GLY A 86 1.02 14.14 -5.09
CA GLY A 86 0.44 13.36 -4.01
C GLY A 86 0.47 11.85 -4.31
N LEU A 87 0.09 11.44 -5.52
CA LEU A 87 0.16 10.05 -5.97
C LEU A 87 1.60 9.51 -5.94
N VAL A 88 2.57 10.26 -6.46
CA VAL A 88 3.99 9.87 -6.43
C VAL A 88 4.47 9.71 -4.99
N ARG A 89 4.10 10.63 -4.10
CA ARG A 89 4.45 10.54 -2.68
C ARG A 89 3.87 9.29 -2.03
N LEU A 90 2.60 8.99 -2.27
CA LEU A 90 1.97 7.76 -1.76
C LEU A 90 2.65 6.51 -2.31
N LEU A 91 2.92 6.43 -3.62
CA LEU A 91 3.60 5.29 -4.26
C LEU A 91 5.03 5.08 -3.73
N THR A 92 5.70 6.15 -3.32
CA THR A 92 7.04 6.07 -2.72
C THR A 92 7.02 5.85 -1.22
N SER A 93 5.85 5.96 -0.58
CA SER A 93 5.68 5.67 0.84
C SER A 93 5.95 4.20 1.12
N ARG A 94 6.75 3.93 2.15
CA ARG A 94 7.09 2.57 2.57
C ARG A 94 6.61 2.34 3.99
N PRO A 95 6.26 1.10 4.34
CA PRO A 95 6.04 0.76 5.72
C PRO A 95 7.28 1.09 6.56
N HIS A 96 7.10 1.33 7.85
CA HIS A 96 8.22 1.61 8.75
C HIS A 96 9.22 0.44 8.71
N PRO A 97 10.55 0.69 8.61
CA PRO A 97 11.54 -0.37 8.48
C PRO A 97 11.47 -1.46 9.56
N ASP A 98 11.15 -1.06 10.81
CA ASP A 98 11.02 -2.00 11.94
C ASP A 98 9.84 -2.98 11.78
N LEU A 99 8.89 -2.68 10.89
CA LEU A 99 7.74 -3.55 10.60
C LEU A 99 7.98 -4.45 9.39
N CYS A 100 9.12 -4.32 8.72
CA CYS A 100 9.36 -4.96 7.44
C CYS A 100 10.43 -6.05 7.51
N THR A 101 10.28 -7.02 6.62
CA THR A 101 11.36 -7.94 6.24
C THR A 101 12.41 -7.21 5.39
N LYS A 102 13.56 -7.83 5.17
CA LYS A 102 14.60 -7.31 4.26
C LYS A 102 14.09 -7.07 2.83
N ALA A 103 13.03 -7.77 2.42
CA ALA A 103 12.38 -7.61 1.12
C ALA A 103 11.37 -6.44 1.08
N GLY A 104 11.16 -5.71 2.19
CA GLY A 104 10.27 -4.56 2.26
C GLY A 104 8.78 -4.89 2.47
N ALA A 105 8.43 -6.17 2.62
CA ALA A 105 7.08 -6.59 2.98
C ALA A 105 6.91 -6.56 4.51
N PHE A 106 5.67 -6.39 4.99
CA PHE A 106 5.39 -6.52 6.41
C PHE A 106 5.86 -7.88 6.96
N ALA A 107 6.50 -7.87 8.10
CA ALA A 107 6.93 -9.09 8.79
C ALA A 107 5.71 -9.81 9.39
N SER A 108 5.76 -11.13 9.45
CA SER A 108 4.72 -11.92 10.13
C SER A 108 4.68 -11.58 11.63
N TYR A 109 3.48 -11.46 12.18
CA TYR A 109 3.30 -11.31 13.61
C TYR A 109 3.60 -12.64 14.33
N ARG A 110 4.63 -12.68 15.19
CA ARG A 110 5.07 -13.89 15.89
C ARG A 110 5.45 -13.56 17.33
N LYS A 111 4.41 -13.26 18.17
CA LYS A 111 4.61 -12.80 19.55
C LYS A 111 4.03 -13.72 20.63
N LYS A 112 3.53 -14.92 20.26
CA LYS A 112 2.81 -15.83 21.16
C LYS A 112 3.53 -16.10 22.49
N GLY A 113 4.81 -16.42 22.45
CA GLY A 113 5.60 -16.66 23.67
C GLY A 113 5.80 -15.40 24.53
N LYS A 114 5.85 -14.21 23.90
CA LYS A 114 5.99 -12.93 24.60
C LYS A 114 4.69 -12.52 25.26
N TRP A 115 3.56 -12.74 24.62
CA TRP A 115 2.24 -12.53 25.20
C TRP A 115 1.96 -13.44 26.40
N ALA A 116 2.39 -14.72 26.31
CA ALA A 116 2.29 -15.63 27.44
C ALA A 116 3.10 -15.12 28.66
N THR A 117 4.26 -14.53 28.40
CA THR A 117 5.10 -13.93 29.47
C THR A 117 4.45 -12.67 30.03
N ALA A 118 3.98 -11.76 29.18
CA ALA A 118 3.30 -10.53 29.60
C ALA A 118 2.02 -10.82 30.41
N ALA A 119 1.22 -11.80 29.98
CA ALA A 119 0.02 -12.23 30.70
C ALA A 119 0.39 -12.77 32.11
N LYS A 120 1.41 -13.61 32.21
CA LYS A 120 1.89 -14.11 33.51
C LYS A 120 2.35 -12.98 34.44
N GLN A 121 3.05 -11.98 33.93
CA GLN A 121 3.48 -10.80 34.71
C GLN A 121 2.30 -9.97 35.18
N ALA A 122 1.22 -9.92 34.40
CA ALA A 122 -0.05 -9.27 34.76
C ALA A 122 -0.98 -10.11 35.66
N GLY A 123 -0.54 -11.33 36.10
CA GLY A 123 -1.36 -12.22 36.91
C GLY A 123 -2.46 -12.97 36.15
N LEU A 124 -2.37 -12.97 34.80
CA LEU A 124 -3.33 -13.65 33.94
C LEU A 124 -2.88 -15.09 33.61
N SER A 125 -3.80 -15.91 33.12
CA SER A 125 -3.50 -17.28 32.70
C SER A 125 -2.77 -17.32 31.36
N LYS A 126 -2.14 -18.46 31.04
CA LYS A 126 -1.56 -18.69 29.71
C LYS A 126 -2.61 -18.61 28.60
N ALA A 127 -3.83 -19.13 28.87
CA ALA A 127 -4.93 -19.06 27.90
C ALA A 127 -5.36 -17.62 27.60
N ASP A 128 -5.27 -16.72 28.58
CA ASP A 128 -5.49 -15.28 28.36
C ASP A 128 -4.39 -14.69 27.50
N GLY A 129 -3.13 -15.06 27.73
CA GLY A 129 -2.02 -14.66 26.89
C GLY A 129 -2.15 -15.12 25.44
N ASP A 130 -2.60 -16.35 25.20
CA ASP A 130 -2.87 -16.86 23.85
C ASP A 130 -4.02 -16.08 23.18
N ARG A 131 -5.11 -15.78 23.89
CA ARG A 131 -6.22 -14.96 23.37
C ARG A 131 -5.78 -13.53 23.01
N LEU A 132 -4.97 -12.91 23.87
CA LEU A 132 -4.43 -11.58 23.60
C LEU A 132 -3.50 -11.56 22.40
N ASN A 133 -2.66 -12.60 22.23
CA ASN A 133 -1.85 -12.76 21.04
C ASN A 133 -2.70 -12.84 19.76
N ASP A 134 -3.74 -13.69 19.76
CA ASP A 134 -4.57 -13.92 18.59
C ASP A 134 -5.34 -12.64 18.20
N ALA A 135 -5.83 -11.90 19.19
CA ALA A 135 -6.47 -10.60 18.97
C ALA A 135 -5.46 -9.56 18.42
N ALA A 136 -4.27 -9.46 19.01
CA ALA A 136 -3.22 -8.56 18.52
C ALA A 136 -2.78 -8.89 17.08
N GLU A 137 -2.63 -10.18 16.75
CA GLU A 137 -2.33 -10.65 15.40
C GLU A 137 -3.43 -10.28 14.40
N ALA A 138 -4.70 -10.39 14.79
CA ALA A 138 -5.83 -9.98 13.97
C ALA A 138 -5.81 -8.47 13.67
N HIS A 139 -5.60 -7.62 14.68
CA HIS A 139 -5.46 -6.17 14.51
C HIS A 139 -4.27 -5.81 13.64
N TYR A 140 -3.10 -6.43 13.86
CA TYR A 140 -1.93 -6.22 13.03
C TYR A 140 -2.19 -6.58 11.57
N THR A 141 -2.79 -7.75 11.32
CA THR A 141 -3.11 -8.23 9.97
C THR A 141 -4.10 -7.28 9.28
N THR A 142 -5.11 -6.80 10.00
CA THR A 142 -6.09 -5.82 9.48
C THR A 142 -5.38 -4.53 9.06
N SER A 143 -4.47 -4.00 9.88
CA SER A 143 -3.70 -2.80 9.57
C SER A 143 -2.79 -3.01 8.35
N CYS A 144 -2.10 -4.15 8.26
CA CYS A 144 -1.24 -4.49 7.11
C CYS A 144 -2.05 -4.61 5.80
N ASN A 145 -3.23 -5.26 5.87
CA ASN A 145 -4.12 -5.41 4.71
C ASN A 145 -4.68 -4.05 4.26
N ALA A 146 -5.07 -3.19 5.19
CA ALA A 146 -5.55 -1.84 4.87
C ALA A 146 -4.46 -0.99 4.20
N TRP A 147 -3.21 -1.08 4.66
CA TRP A 147 -2.06 -0.47 3.96
C TRP A 147 -1.88 -1.04 2.56
N GLY A 148 -1.92 -2.36 2.41
CA GLY A 148 -1.80 -3.03 1.10
C GLY A 148 -2.88 -2.55 0.12
N ALA A 149 -4.13 -2.46 0.58
CA ALA A 149 -5.25 -1.96 -0.20
C ALA A 149 -5.06 -0.48 -0.63
N LEU A 150 -4.54 0.37 0.26
CA LEU A 150 -4.19 1.76 -0.06
C LEU A 150 -3.12 1.81 -1.15
N MET A 151 -2.04 1.03 -1.03
CA MET A 151 -0.97 1.01 -2.04
C MET A 151 -1.47 0.51 -3.39
N GLN A 152 -2.31 -0.52 -3.40
CA GLN A 152 -2.92 -1.04 -4.63
C GLN A 152 -3.85 0.00 -5.29
N ALA A 153 -4.69 0.67 -4.51
CA ALA A 153 -5.54 1.74 -5.02
C ALA A 153 -4.71 2.90 -5.59
N THR A 154 -3.65 3.30 -4.89
CA THR A 154 -2.73 4.36 -5.34
C THR A 154 -2.06 3.98 -6.67
N ALA A 155 -1.62 2.74 -6.83
CA ALA A 155 -1.06 2.24 -8.10
C ALA A 155 -2.11 2.28 -9.23
N GLY A 156 -3.38 1.95 -8.93
CA GLY A 156 -4.49 2.05 -9.86
C GLY A 156 -4.72 3.49 -10.35
N HIS A 157 -4.74 4.46 -9.43
CA HIS A 157 -4.85 5.89 -9.76
C HIS A 157 -3.68 6.39 -10.62
N ALA A 158 -2.45 6.02 -10.26
CA ALA A 158 -1.27 6.41 -11.03
C ALA A 158 -1.30 5.83 -12.45
N LEU A 159 -1.70 4.55 -12.58
CA LEU A 159 -1.86 3.92 -13.90
C LEU A 159 -2.95 4.59 -14.72
N ALA A 160 -4.10 4.92 -14.11
CA ALA A 160 -5.18 5.64 -14.79
C ALA A 160 -4.71 7.02 -15.29
N ALA A 161 -4.00 7.78 -14.45
CA ALA A 161 -3.45 9.07 -14.83
C ALA A 161 -2.46 8.95 -16.00
N LEU A 162 -1.54 7.97 -15.97
CA LEU A 162 -0.62 7.70 -17.07
C LEU A 162 -1.35 7.34 -18.39
N ILE A 163 -2.43 6.57 -18.31
CA ILE A 163 -3.24 6.23 -19.47
C ILE A 163 -3.89 7.48 -20.08
N GLU A 164 -4.46 8.34 -19.25
CA GLU A 164 -5.08 9.60 -19.73
C GLU A 164 -4.04 10.52 -20.39
N GLU A 165 -2.86 10.66 -19.81
CA GLU A 165 -1.74 11.44 -20.40
C GLU A 165 -1.22 10.83 -21.71
N ALA A 166 -1.18 9.51 -21.82
CA ALA A 166 -0.73 8.82 -23.01
C ALA A 166 -1.74 8.87 -24.17
N ARG A 167 -3.02 9.00 -23.88
CA ARG A 167 -4.11 8.94 -24.88
C ARG A 167 -3.96 9.95 -26.02
N PRO A 168 -3.72 11.27 -25.78
CA PRO A 168 -3.54 12.23 -26.87
C PRO A 168 -2.27 11.97 -27.69
N ILE A 169 -1.22 11.45 -27.07
CA ILE A 169 0.03 11.11 -27.77
C ILE A 169 -0.23 9.96 -28.76
N LEU A 170 -0.92 8.92 -28.29
CA LEU A 170 -1.30 7.76 -29.13
C LEU A 170 -2.25 8.16 -30.25
N GLN A 171 -3.18 9.09 -29.99
CA GLN A 171 -4.07 9.61 -31.02
C GLN A 171 -3.28 10.35 -32.11
N ARG A 172 -2.40 11.29 -31.74
CA ARG A 172 -1.51 11.99 -32.69
C ARG A 172 -0.65 11.03 -33.51
N TYR A 173 -0.13 9.98 -32.89
CA TYR A 173 0.66 8.97 -33.59
C TYR A 173 -0.20 8.21 -34.63
N ARG A 174 -1.42 7.82 -34.27
CA ARG A 174 -2.36 7.17 -35.21
C ARG A 174 -2.74 8.08 -36.38
N ASP A 175 -2.99 9.35 -36.10
CA ASP A 175 -3.35 10.33 -37.12
C ASP A 175 -2.16 10.58 -38.07
N HIS A 176 -0.95 10.68 -37.53
CA HIS A 176 0.27 10.78 -38.33
C HIS A 176 0.47 9.57 -39.23
N LYS A 177 0.31 8.34 -38.71
CA LYS A 177 0.40 7.12 -39.51
C LYS A 177 -0.62 7.08 -40.65
N ARG A 178 -1.87 7.47 -40.35
CA ARG A 178 -2.93 7.55 -41.38
C ARG A 178 -2.59 8.59 -42.46
N ALA A 179 -2.12 9.75 -42.07
CA ALA A 179 -1.72 10.82 -43.00
C ALA A 179 -0.52 10.41 -43.88
N SER A 180 0.41 9.62 -43.34
CA SER A 180 1.60 9.13 -44.05
C SER A 180 1.33 7.88 -44.90
N ALA A 181 0.09 7.39 -44.96
CA ALA A 181 -0.30 6.13 -45.63
C ALA A 181 0.53 4.90 -45.21
N GLN A 182 1.13 4.95 -44.01
CA GLN A 182 1.89 3.81 -43.46
C GLN A 182 0.91 2.79 -42.91
N LEU A 183 0.81 1.64 -43.56
CA LEU A 183 0.06 0.49 -43.05
C LEU A 183 0.88 -0.17 -41.93
N ASP A 184 0.27 -0.41 -40.77
CA ASP A 184 0.80 -1.34 -39.79
C ASP A 184 0.59 -2.76 -40.33
N PHE A 185 1.66 -3.39 -40.73
CA PHE A 185 1.72 -4.83 -40.96
C PHE A 185 1.94 -5.48 -39.59
N ASP A 186 0.85 -5.89 -38.93
CA ASP A 186 0.85 -6.77 -37.76
C ASP A 186 0.34 -8.14 -38.17
#